data_faab12a3af94406194ae8ed30ced642a
#
_entry.id   faab12a3af94406194ae8ed30ced642a
#
_cell.length_a   1.000
_cell.length_b   1.000
_cell.length_c   1.000
_cell.angle_alpha   90.00
_cell.angle_beta   90.00
_cell.angle_gamma   90.00
#
_symmetry.space_group_name_H-M   'P 1'
#
loop_
_entity.id
_entity.type
_entity.pdbx_description
1 polymer ?
#
loop_
_entity_poly.entity_id
_entity_poly.type
_entity_poly.pdbx_seq_one_letter_code
_entity_poly.pdbx_strand_id
1 'polypeptide(L)'
;MKTITRLALVFTTAIFSQAAFANDCTVDVEAGDALSFSTPKIEIPASCANATINFKHTGRLPAAAMGHNWVLAKTADLQPIQNDGNVAGAAGGYLKADDPRVIAATAIIGGGESTSVTFATAGLDAGDAYSFFCTVMSHSVVMKGTFALKG
;
A
#
# COMPACT_ATOMS: atom_id res chain seq x y z
N MET A 1 -27.97 -18.09 -71.02
CA MET A 1 -28.22 -17.53 -69.70
C MET A 1 -27.12 -18.02 -68.74
N LYS A 2 -26.18 -17.16 -68.31
CA LYS A 2 -25.07 -17.54 -67.46
C LYS A 2 -25.39 -17.00 -66.04
N THR A 3 -25.62 -17.90 -65.08
CA THR A 3 -25.92 -17.62 -63.71
C THR A 3 -24.59 -17.34 -62.96
N ILE A 4 -24.40 -16.13 -62.50
CA ILE A 4 -23.22 -15.74 -61.68
C ILE A 4 -23.57 -15.93 -60.19
N THR A 5 -23.03 -16.98 -59.61
CA THR A 5 -23.14 -17.22 -58.14
C THR A 5 -22.15 -16.30 -57.43
N ARG A 6 -22.66 -15.32 -56.67
CA ARG A 6 -21.84 -14.46 -55.82
C ARG A 6 -21.55 -15.15 -54.47
N LEU A 7 -20.29 -15.49 -54.23
CA LEU A 7 -19.81 -16.03 -53.00
C LEU A 7 -19.60 -14.86 -52.00
N ALA A 8 -20.43 -14.77 -50.97
CA ALA A 8 -20.28 -13.77 -49.92
C ALA A 8 -19.23 -14.25 -48.88
N LEU A 9 -18.11 -13.54 -48.83
CA LEU A 9 -17.06 -13.79 -47.86
C LEU A 9 -17.43 -13.08 -46.53
N VAL A 10 -17.81 -13.85 -45.51
CA VAL A 10 -18.09 -13.32 -44.16
C VAL A 10 -16.77 -13.17 -43.40
N PHE A 11 -16.34 -11.94 -43.22
CA PHE A 11 -15.21 -11.60 -42.31
C PHE A 11 -15.71 -11.60 -40.88
N THR A 12 -15.37 -12.63 -40.14
CA THR A 12 -15.53 -12.64 -38.67
C THR A 12 -14.38 -11.86 -38.05
N THR A 13 -14.64 -10.64 -37.61
CA THR A 13 -13.71 -9.85 -36.75
C THR A 13 -13.71 -10.44 -35.36
N ALA A 14 -12.63 -11.13 -34.97
CA ALA A 14 -12.38 -11.53 -33.62
C ALA A 14 -12.08 -10.27 -32.79
N ILE A 15 -13.00 -9.88 -31.90
CA ILE A 15 -12.78 -8.83 -30.91
C ILE A 15 -11.91 -9.42 -29.80
N PHE A 16 -10.61 -9.13 -29.85
CA PHE A 16 -9.73 -9.38 -28.72
C PHE A 16 -10.13 -8.41 -27.60
N SER A 17 -10.87 -8.90 -26.61
CA SER A 17 -11.09 -8.19 -25.36
C SER A 17 -9.76 -8.12 -24.62
N GLN A 18 -9.07 -6.98 -24.67
CA GLN A 18 -7.93 -6.71 -23.79
C GLN A 18 -8.50 -6.53 -22.39
N ALA A 19 -8.32 -7.54 -21.54
CA ALA A 19 -8.50 -7.36 -20.10
C ALA A 19 -7.50 -6.28 -19.67
N ALA A 20 -8.00 -5.11 -19.29
CA ALA A 20 -7.21 -4.11 -18.60
C ALA A 20 -6.82 -4.74 -17.25
N PHE A 21 -5.57 -5.18 -17.13
CA PHE A 21 -5.01 -5.54 -15.85
C PHE A 21 -5.00 -4.26 -15.00
N ALA A 22 -5.89 -4.17 -14.02
CA ALA A 22 -5.76 -3.21 -12.94
C ALA A 22 -4.34 -3.35 -12.39
N ASN A 23 -3.72 -2.22 -12.06
CA ASN A 23 -2.31 -2.18 -11.71
C ASN A 23 -2.16 -2.75 -10.28
N ASP A 24 -2.11 -4.08 -10.17
CA ASP A 24 -2.08 -4.82 -8.90
C ASP A 24 -0.88 -4.47 -8.00
N CYS A 25 0.04 -3.62 -8.50
CA CYS A 25 1.21 -3.12 -7.76
C CYS A 25 0.93 -1.81 -7.00
N THR A 26 -0.29 -1.26 -7.08
CA THR A 26 -0.70 -0.05 -6.37
C THR A 26 -1.91 -0.36 -5.49
N VAL A 27 -1.84 0.02 -4.23
CA VAL A 27 -2.90 -0.19 -3.25
C VAL A 27 -3.31 1.13 -2.62
N ASP A 28 -4.60 1.41 -2.61
CA ASP A 28 -5.18 2.52 -1.89
C ASP A 28 -5.52 2.08 -0.46
N VAL A 29 -4.99 2.81 0.53
CA VAL A 29 -5.21 2.58 1.95
C VAL A 29 -5.79 3.85 2.55
N GLU A 30 -6.82 3.72 3.35
CA GLU A 30 -7.44 4.84 4.05
C GLU A 30 -7.33 4.64 5.57
N ALA A 31 -7.34 5.75 6.30
CA ALA A 31 -7.57 5.82 7.73
C ALA A 31 -8.44 7.04 8.02
N GLY A 32 -9.16 7.03 9.12
CA GLY A 32 -9.97 8.16 9.54
C GLY A 32 -9.60 8.64 10.94
N ASP A 33 -10.55 9.25 11.65
CA ASP A 33 -10.36 9.67 13.06
C ASP A 33 -10.47 8.47 14.04
N ALA A 34 -10.22 7.25 13.55
CA ALA A 34 -10.15 6.02 14.33
C ALA A 34 -8.79 5.34 14.12
N LEU A 35 -8.38 4.54 15.11
CA LEU A 35 -7.08 3.84 15.09
C LEU A 35 -7.15 2.56 14.25
N SER A 36 -7.50 2.69 12.96
CA SER A 36 -7.60 1.57 12.04
C SER A 36 -7.31 1.98 10.61
N PHE A 37 -6.68 1.08 9.85
CA PHE A 37 -6.62 1.16 8.40
C PHE A 37 -7.88 0.56 7.77
N SER A 38 -8.21 0.99 6.56
CA SER A 38 -9.34 0.46 5.76
C SER A 38 -9.20 -1.01 5.41
N THR A 39 -7.98 -1.54 5.43
CA THR A 39 -7.70 -2.96 5.19
C THR A 39 -6.73 -3.51 6.24
N PRO A 40 -6.99 -4.72 6.78
CA PRO A 40 -6.07 -5.40 7.68
C PRO A 40 -5.00 -6.22 6.95
N LYS A 41 -5.11 -6.36 5.62
CA LYS A 41 -4.21 -7.18 4.80
C LYS A 41 -3.95 -6.53 3.45
N ILE A 42 -2.68 -6.52 3.04
CA ILE A 42 -2.23 -6.13 1.71
C ILE A 42 -1.46 -7.29 1.10
N GLU A 43 -1.80 -7.67 -0.12
CA GLU A 43 -1.08 -8.65 -0.93
C GLU A 43 -0.71 -8.03 -2.27
N ILE A 44 0.57 -8.06 -2.62
CA ILE A 44 1.10 -7.54 -3.88
C ILE A 44 1.63 -8.74 -4.69
N PRO A 45 1.36 -8.84 -5.99
CA PRO A 45 1.95 -9.86 -6.83
C PRO A 45 3.48 -9.84 -6.76
N ALA A 46 4.11 -11.00 -6.62
CA ALA A 46 5.57 -11.12 -6.60
C ALA A 46 6.23 -10.68 -7.93
N SER A 47 5.45 -10.56 -9.00
CA SER A 47 5.89 -10.01 -10.29
C SER A 47 6.04 -8.49 -10.30
N CYS A 48 5.54 -7.77 -9.30
CA CYS A 48 5.73 -6.33 -9.18
C CYS A 48 7.16 -6.00 -8.80
N ALA A 49 7.89 -5.26 -9.62
CA ALA A 49 9.22 -4.77 -9.28
C ALA A 49 9.20 -3.67 -8.20
N ASN A 50 8.12 -2.89 -8.18
CA ASN A 50 7.85 -1.87 -7.17
C ASN A 50 6.40 -1.97 -6.72
N ALA A 51 6.15 -1.64 -5.46
CA ALA A 51 4.82 -1.46 -4.91
C ALA A 51 4.59 0.01 -4.52
N THR A 52 3.37 0.50 -4.75
CA THR A 52 2.95 1.85 -4.37
C THR A 52 1.78 1.77 -3.41
N ILE A 53 1.89 2.46 -2.30
CA ILE A 53 0.79 2.66 -1.37
C ILE A 53 0.35 4.13 -1.46
N ASN A 54 -0.88 4.35 -1.89
CA ASN A 54 -1.55 5.63 -1.78
C ASN A 54 -2.27 5.66 -0.43
N PHE A 55 -1.91 6.59 0.43
CA PHE A 55 -2.48 6.70 1.77
C PHE A 55 -3.28 7.99 1.91
N LYS A 56 -4.54 7.86 2.34
CA LYS A 56 -5.47 8.98 2.50
C LYS A 56 -6.08 9.00 3.90
N HIS A 57 -6.12 10.18 4.50
CA HIS A 57 -6.84 10.40 5.76
C HIS A 57 -8.27 10.91 5.46
N THR A 58 -9.26 10.09 5.71
CA THR A 58 -10.68 10.40 5.42
C THR A 58 -11.40 11.08 6.58
N GLY A 59 -10.73 11.27 7.72
CA GLY A 59 -11.24 11.97 8.88
C GLY A 59 -11.18 13.49 8.75
N ARG A 60 -11.37 14.19 9.87
CA ARG A 60 -11.43 15.66 9.95
C ARG A 60 -10.44 16.27 10.94
N LEU A 61 -9.87 15.45 11.83
CA LEU A 61 -8.97 15.93 12.85
C LEU A 61 -7.58 16.23 12.26
N PRO A 62 -6.92 17.32 12.72
CA PRO A 62 -5.59 17.67 12.22
C PRO A 62 -4.55 16.63 12.63
N ALA A 63 -3.42 16.58 11.91
CA ALA A 63 -2.34 15.62 12.16
C ALA A 63 -1.81 15.64 13.60
N ALA A 64 -1.83 16.80 14.26
CA ALA A 64 -1.39 16.93 15.67
C ALA A 64 -2.34 16.24 16.67
N ALA A 65 -3.61 16.01 16.29
CA ALA A 65 -4.61 15.39 17.17
C ALA A 65 -4.85 13.91 16.82
N MET A 66 -4.90 13.57 15.51
CA MET A 66 -5.19 12.23 15.03
C MET A 66 -4.44 11.97 13.70
N GLY A 67 -3.16 12.33 13.67
CA GLY A 67 -2.33 12.05 12.51
C GLY A 67 -2.00 10.57 12.38
N HIS A 68 -1.85 10.13 11.13
CA HIS A 68 -1.46 8.76 10.81
C HIS A 68 -0.37 8.74 9.75
N ASN A 69 0.50 7.74 9.85
CA ASN A 69 1.41 7.32 8.78
C ASN A 69 1.20 5.84 8.48
N TRP A 70 1.75 5.41 7.37
CA TRP A 70 1.82 4.01 6.97
C TRP A 70 3.30 3.61 6.91
N VAL A 71 3.70 2.64 7.72
CA VAL A 71 5.09 2.15 7.82
C VAL A 71 5.12 0.66 7.57
N LEU A 72 6.05 0.18 6.73
CA LEU A 72 6.26 -1.24 6.43
C LEU A 72 7.59 -1.71 7.00
N ALA A 73 7.59 -2.84 7.68
CA ALA A 73 8.78 -3.51 8.21
C ALA A 73 8.56 -5.03 8.34
N LYS A 74 9.62 -5.78 8.64
CA LYS A 74 9.45 -7.16 9.13
C LYS A 74 8.63 -7.12 10.42
N THR A 75 7.75 -8.10 10.59
CA THR A 75 6.86 -8.16 11.77
C THR A 75 7.63 -8.17 13.09
N ALA A 76 8.82 -8.80 13.11
CA ALA A 76 9.69 -8.84 14.27
C ALA A 76 10.24 -7.46 14.68
N ASP A 77 10.34 -6.53 13.73
CA ASP A 77 10.90 -5.18 13.95
C ASP A 77 9.84 -4.14 14.34
N LEU A 78 8.55 -4.47 14.25
CA LEU A 78 7.45 -3.54 14.54
C LEU A 78 7.62 -2.88 15.90
N GLN A 79 7.76 -3.67 16.97
CA GLN A 79 7.84 -3.13 18.34
C GLN A 79 9.14 -2.33 18.60
N PRO A 80 10.32 -2.79 18.15
CA PRO A 80 11.54 -1.98 18.21
C PRO A 80 11.42 -0.64 17.47
N ILE A 81 10.86 -0.62 16.24
CA ILE A 81 10.63 0.62 15.46
C ILE A 81 9.67 1.55 16.21
N GLN A 82 8.56 1.01 16.76
CA GLN A 82 7.62 1.81 17.54
C GLN A 82 8.28 2.44 18.77
N ASN A 83 9.12 1.69 19.48
CA ASN A 83 9.83 2.21 20.66
C ASN A 83 10.77 3.37 20.28
N ASP A 84 11.57 3.20 19.22
CA ASP A 84 12.45 4.25 18.72
C ASP A 84 11.64 5.45 18.17
N GLY A 85 10.51 5.22 17.55
CA GLY A 85 9.58 6.26 17.09
C GLY A 85 9.01 7.08 18.25
N ASN A 86 8.67 6.45 19.37
CA ASN A 86 8.23 7.15 20.58
C ASN A 86 9.33 8.06 21.15
N VAL A 87 10.60 7.62 21.09
CA VAL A 87 11.76 8.44 21.49
C VAL A 87 11.96 9.62 20.52
N ALA A 88 11.81 9.41 19.22
CA ALA A 88 11.90 10.47 18.24
C ALA A 88 10.77 11.51 18.38
N GLY A 89 9.61 11.08 18.88
CA GLY A 89 8.45 11.93 19.16
C GLY A 89 7.93 12.69 17.95
N ALA A 90 7.09 13.68 18.20
CA ALA A 90 6.47 14.47 17.13
C ALA A 90 7.49 15.21 16.25
N ALA A 91 8.57 15.72 16.84
CA ALA A 91 9.63 16.42 16.13
C ALA A 91 10.37 15.52 15.11
N GLY A 92 10.50 14.22 15.42
CA GLY A 92 11.05 13.21 14.52
C GLY A 92 10.01 12.48 13.69
N GLY A 93 8.75 12.95 13.67
CA GLY A 93 7.68 12.28 12.91
C GLY A 93 7.33 10.90 13.44
N TYR A 94 7.56 10.63 14.72
CA TYR A 94 7.38 9.31 15.35
C TYR A 94 8.08 8.17 14.62
N LEU A 95 9.21 8.49 13.96
CA LEU A 95 10.03 7.51 13.26
C LEU A 95 11.50 7.91 13.40
N LYS A 96 12.36 6.96 13.75
CA LYS A 96 13.79 7.20 13.78
C LYS A 96 14.30 7.45 12.37
N ALA A 97 15.04 8.55 12.19
CA ALA A 97 15.66 8.86 10.89
C ALA A 97 16.61 7.73 10.44
N ASP A 98 16.57 7.41 9.16
CA ASP A 98 17.44 6.42 8.51
C ASP A 98 17.44 5.04 9.21
N ASP A 99 16.30 4.62 9.77
CA ASP A 99 16.19 3.32 10.40
C ASP A 99 16.22 2.21 9.34
N PRO A 100 17.27 1.35 9.31
CA PRO A 100 17.43 0.33 8.28
C PRO A 100 16.38 -0.79 8.35
N ARG A 101 15.59 -0.87 9.41
CA ARG A 101 14.49 -1.83 9.56
C ARG A 101 13.22 -1.38 8.84
N VAL A 102 13.11 -0.09 8.55
CA VAL A 102 11.96 0.48 7.82
C VAL A 102 12.14 0.26 6.33
N ILE A 103 11.26 -0.53 5.74
CA ILE A 103 11.25 -0.82 4.29
C ILE A 103 10.66 0.35 3.52
N ALA A 104 9.56 0.90 4.02
CA ALA A 104 8.88 2.05 3.44
C ALA A 104 8.08 2.80 4.51
N ALA A 105 7.95 4.11 4.34
CA ALA A 105 7.13 4.93 5.22
C ALA A 105 6.54 6.13 4.45
N THR A 106 5.31 6.50 4.78
CA THR A 106 4.70 7.76 4.34
C THR A 106 4.98 8.88 5.33
N ALA A 107 4.77 10.11 4.92
CA ALA A 107 4.61 11.22 5.85
C ALA A 107 3.39 11.01 6.76
N ILE A 108 3.38 11.68 7.92
CA ILE A 108 2.18 11.78 8.76
C ILE A 108 1.21 12.74 8.09
N ILE A 109 -0.05 12.32 7.96
CA ILE A 109 -1.12 13.12 7.40
C ILE A 109 -2.30 13.24 8.37
N GLY A 110 -3.03 14.34 8.25
CA GLY A 110 -4.28 14.62 8.99
C GLY A 110 -5.50 14.62 8.09
N GLY A 111 -6.64 14.95 8.66
CA GLY A 111 -7.94 14.90 7.99
C GLY A 111 -7.99 15.61 6.65
N GLY A 112 -8.42 14.90 5.62
CA GLY A 112 -8.53 15.36 4.24
C GLY A 112 -7.24 15.31 3.42
N GLU A 113 -6.09 15.00 4.04
CA GLU A 113 -4.79 14.94 3.36
C GLU A 113 -4.55 13.55 2.73
N SER A 114 -3.63 13.51 1.76
CA SER A 114 -3.17 12.30 1.08
C SER A 114 -1.66 12.34 0.88
N THR A 115 -1.05 11.17 0.86
CA THR A 115 0.38 10.97 0.59
C THR A 115 0.57 9.61 -0.09
N SER A 116 1.76 9.34 -0.61
CA SER A 116 2.08 8.04 -1.18
C SER A 116 3.53 7.67 -0.90
N VAL A 117 3.81 6.37 -0.98
CA VAL A 117 5.17 5.84 -0.96
C VAL A 117 5.28 4.72 -2.00
N THR A 118 6.39 4.73 -2.75
CA THR A 118 6.75 3.66 -3.68
C THR A 118 8.06 3.03 -3.21
N PHE A 119 8.11 1.71 -3.17
CA PHE A 119 9.30 0.97 -2.74
C PHE A 119 9.54 -0.26 -3.61
N ALA A 120 10.82 -0.66 -3.73
CA ALA A 120 11.20 -1.86 -4.46
C ALA A 120 10.80 -3.12 -3.68
N THR A 121 10.27 -4.12 -4.38
CA THR A 121 9.90 -5.41 -3.79
C THR A 121 11.02 -6.44 -3.82
N ALA A 122 12.09 -6.19 -4.58
CA ALA A 122 13.21 -7.11 -4.79
C ALA A 122 13.95 -7.53 -3.50
N GLY A 123 13.81 -6.75 -2.41
CA GLY A 123 14.39 -7.08 -1.10
C GLY A 123 13.43 -7.80 -0.16
N LEU A 124 12.22 -8.11 -0.60
CA LEU A 124 11.21 -8.79 0.20
C LEU A 124 11.24 -10.29 -0.09
N ASP A 125 11.36 -11.09 0.95
CA ASP A 125 11.29 -12.55 0.85
C ASP A 125 9.85 -13.01 1.10
N ALA A 126 9.28 -13.81 0.19
CA ALA A 126 7.93 -14.35 0.34
C ALA A 126 7.76 -15.26 1.57
N GLY A 127 8.87 -15.77 2.14
CA GLY A 127 8.89 -16.56 3.37
C GLY A 127 8.91 -15.74 4.66
N ASP A 128 9.18 -14.42 4.57
CA ASP A 128 9.22 -13.54 5.72
C ASP A 128 7.82 -12.99 6.07
N ALA A 129 7.60 -12.72 7.36
CA ALA A 129 6.41 -12.03 7.81
C ALA A 129 6.63 -10.51 7.84
N TYR A 130 5.78 -9.76 7.14
CA TYR A 130 5.80 -8.31 7.14
C TYR A 130 4.52 -7.75 7.74
N SER A 131 4.67 -6.60 8.42
CA SER A 131 3.55 -5.83 8.95
C SER A 131 3.61 -4.39 8.47
N PHE A 132 2.46 -3.82 8.17
CA PHE A 132 2.32 -2.38 8.08
C PHE A 132 1.60 -1.84 9.33
N PHE A 133 1.98 -0.64 9.77
CA PHE A 133 1.48 -0.07 11.02
C PHE A 133 1.64 1.45 11.04
N CYS A 134 0.92 2.10 11.97
CA CYS A 134 1.07 3.53 12.26
C CYS A 134 1.94 3.72 13.49
N THR A 135 3.00 4.55 13.40
CA THR A 135 3.92 4.79 14.51
C THR A 135 3.53 5.95 15.42
N VAL A 136 2.56 6.77 15.01
CA VAL A 136 2.14 7.96 15.76
C VAL A 136 1.63 7.56 17.14
N MET A 137 2.20 8.14 18.20
CA MET A 137 1.74 7.97 19.60
C MET A 137 1.38 6.53 20.00
N SER A 138 2.15 5.54 19.55
CA SER A 138 1.89 4.11 19.81
C SER A 138 0.61 3.54 19.18
N HIS A 139 0.10 4.16 18.11
CA HIS A 139 -1.08 3.65 17.39
C HIS A 139 -0.90 2.22 16.91
N SER A 140 0.34 1.76 16.68
CA SER A 140 0.65 0.39 16.23
C SER A 140 0.13 -0.73 17.15
N VAL A 141 -0.24 -0.42 18.38
CA VAL A 141 -0.86 -1.40 19.30
C VAL A 141 -2.10 -2.01 18.64
N VAL A 142 -2.93 -1.18 17.99
CA VAL A 142 -4.17 -1.58 17.34
C VAL A 142 -4.16 -1.29 15.83
N MET A 143 -3.48 -0.22 15.38
CA MET A 143 -3.47 0.22 13.99
C MET A 143 -2.33 -0.44 13.21
N LYS A 144 -2.56 -1.66 12.77
CA LYS A 144 -1.61 -2.49 12.01
C LYS A 144 -2.33 -3.52 11.15
N GLY A 145 -1.60 -4.04 10.17
CA GLY A 145 -2.04 -5.12 9.29
C GLY A 145 -0.87 -5.94 8.77
N THR A 146 -1.15 -6.94 7.96
CA THR A 146 -0.15 -7.82 7.35
C THR A 146 0.11 -7.45 5.90
N PHE A 147 1.36 -7.58 5.48
CA PHE A 147 1.78 -7.39 4.09
C PHE A 147 2.45 -8.67 3.59
N ALA A 148 2.17 -9.07 2.34
CA ALA A 148 2.79 -10.23 1.73
C ALA A 148 2.98 -10.06 0.22
N LEU A 149 4.01 -10.70 -0.32
CA LEU A 149 4.12 -10.98 -1.75
C LEU A 149 3.35 -12.26 -2.07
N LYS A 150 2.51 -12.19 -3.11
CA LYS A 150 1.72 -13.32 -3.60
C LYS A 150 2.33 -13.84 -4.90
N GLY A 151 2.78 -15.10 -4.87
CA GLY A 151 3.25 -15.85 -6.04
C GLY A 151 2.11 -16.41 -6.89
#